data_3cac93232c6d0bf54eeed4d901328480
#
_entry.id   3cac93232c6d0bf54eeed4d901328480
#
_cell.length_a   1.000
_cell.length_b   1.000
_cell.length_c   1.000
_cell.angle_alpha   90.00
_cell.angle_beta   90.00
_cell.angle_gamma   90.00
#
_symmetry.space_group_name_H-M   'P 1'
#
loop_
_entity.id
_entity.type
_entity.pdbx_description
1 polymer ?
#
loop_
_entity_poly.entity_id
_entity_poly.type
_entity_poly.pdbx_seq_one_letter_code
_entity_poly.pdbx_strand_id
1 'polypeptide(L)'
;RVGLVSAHQVLGVAEPPGHGPTHAVVVVGDGAQSCGIVVDRFLGERELVVQPLDPLLGKIKDIAAGALLDDGSPVLIVDVEDLLRSIAKLASDGRLAAPEPVAAPETRRGRKRVLVVDDSLTVRELERKLLVHHGYDVEMAVDGMDGWNAVRAGGFDLVVTDVDMPRMDGIELVSLITRDPELRATPVMIVSYKDRDEDRRRGLDAGAAYYLTKGSFHDETLVQAVVDLIGEARS
;
A
#
# COMPACT_ATOMS: atom_id res chain seq x y z
N ARG A 1 7.57 -9.51 -22.66
CA ARG A 1 7.85 -10.07 -21.32
C ARG A 1 8.86 -9.17 -20.66
N VAL A 2 8.55 -8.65 -19.50
CA VAL A 2 9.46 -7.85 -18.68
C VAL A 2 10.13 -8.81 -17.71
N GLY A 3 11.49 -8.79 -17.64
CA GLY A 3 12.22 -9.54 -16.62
C GLY A 3 11.96 -8.94 -15.24
N LEU A 4 11.83 -9.77 -14.20
CA LEU A 4 11.68 -9.32 -12.82
C LEU A 4 12.97 -9.58 -12.05
N VAL A 5 13.42 -8.60 -11.28
CA VAL A 5 14.60 -8.69 -10.40
C VAL A 5 14.29 -8.05 -9.03
N SER A 6 14.88 -8.55 -7.96
CA SER A 6 14.77 -7.94 -6.63
C SER A 6 15.70 -6.73 -6.52
N ALA A 7 15.18 -5.60 -5.99
CA ALA A 7 15.99 -4.42 -5.68
C ALA A 7 17.12 -4.76 -4.71
N HIS A 8 16.87 -5.61 -3.72
CA HIS A 8 17.86 -6.07 -2.75
C HIS A 8 19.04 -6.78 -3.41
N GLN A 9 18.76 -7.65 -4.40
CA GLN A 9 19.81 -8.37 -5.14
C GLN A 9 20.66 -7.42 -5.98
N VAL A 10 20.02 -6.44 -6.66
CA VAL A 10 20.73 -5.50 -7.53
C VAL A 10 21.58 -4.52 -6.73
N LEU A 11 21.05 -4.01 -5.62
CA LEU A 11 21.72 -3.07 -4.73
C LEU A 11 22.69 -3.75 -3.74
N GLY A 12 22.71 -5.09 -3.69
CA GLY A 12 23.58 -5.84 -2.78
C GLY A 12 23.21 -5.69 -1.30
N VAL A 13 21.95 -5.44 -1.00
CA VAL A 13 21.41 -5.28 0.36
C VAL A 13 20.77 -6.60 0.80
N ALA A 14 20.87 -6.92 2.09
CA ALA A 14 20.22 -8.12 2.62
C ALA A 14 18.70 -8.01 2.50
N GLU A 15 18.09 -9.09 2.04
CA GLU A 15 16.63 -9.18 1.90
C GLU A 15 15.99 -9.31 3.30
N PRO A 16 15.04 -8.45 3.67
CA PRO A 16 14.38 -8.59 4.96
C PRO A 16 13.54 -9.86 5.00
N PRO A 17 13.46 -10.55 6.15
CA PRO A 17 12.64 -11.74 6.27
C PRO A 17 11.15 -11.41 6.13
N GLY A 18 10.46 -12.08 5.19
CA GLY A 18 9.01 -12.05 5.08
C GLY A 18 8.44 -10.98 4.16
N HIS A 19 8.57 -11.17 2.85
CA HIS A 19 7.76 -10.44 1.87
C HIS A 19 6.30 -10.91 1.96
N GLY A 20 5.37 -9.97 1.87
CA GLY A 20 3.94 -10.26 1.76
C GLY A 20 3.60 -11.00 0.46
N PRO A 21 2.35 -11.42 0.29
CA PRO A 21 1.90 -12.20 -0.87
C PRO A 21 1.91 -11.42 -2.20
N THR A 22 2.13 -10.10 -2.16
CA THR A 22 2.20 -9.23 -3.33
C THR A 22 3.53 -8.49 -3.35
N HIS A 23 4.11 -8.36 -4.54
CA HIS A 23 5.31 -7.56 -4.75
C HIS A 23 4.94 -6.21 -5.37
N ALA A 24 5.43 -5.13 -4.79
CA ALA A 24 5.46 -3.83 -5.45
C ALA A 24 6.54 -3.87 -6.55
N VAL A 25 6.19 -3.48 -7.77
CA VAL A 25 7.12 -3.54 -8.91
C VAL A 25 7.23 -2.17 -9.56
N VAL A 26 8.45 -1.66 -9.64
CA VAL A 26 8.79 -0.48 -10.45
C VAL A 26 9.28 -0.96 -11.81
N VAL A 27 8.66 -0.49 -12.89
CA VAL A 27 9.17 -0.76 -14.24
C VAL A 27 10.12 0.34 -14.63
N VAL A 28 11.37 -0.02 -14.91
CA VAL A 28 12.41 0.91 -15.36
C VAL A 28 12.89 0.55 -16.75
N GLY A 29 13.32 1.55 -17.51
CA GLY A 29 13.83 1.39 -18.87
C GLY A 29 12.86 1.85 -19.95
N ASP A 30 13.28 1.72 -21.21
CA ASP A 30 12.55 2.16 -22.39
C ASP A 30 12.30 0.98 -23.34
N GLY A 31 11.05 0.78 -23.71
CA GLY A 31 10.61 -0.20 -24.71
C GLY A 31 11.18 -1.60 -24.55
N ALA A 32 12.11 -2.00 -25.41
CA ALA A 32 12.68 -3.35 -25.45
C ALA A 32 13.65 -3.66 -24.29
N GLN A 33 14.13 -2.66 -23.58
CA GLN A 33 15.05 -2.79 -22.44
C GLN A 33 14.39 -2.46 -21.09
N SER A 34 13.11 -2.76 -20.96
CA SER A 34 12.39 -2.56 -19.70
C SER A 34 12.58 -3.74 -18.75
N CYS A 35 12.81 -3.42 -17.47
CA CYS A 35 12.94 -4.39 -16.40
C CYS A 35 12.00 -4.02 -15.24
N GLY A 36 11.32 -5.00 -14.66
CA GLY A 36 10.56 -4.85 -13.42
C GLY A 36 11.46 -5.08 -12.21
N ILE A 37 11.54 -4.08 -11.34
CA ILE A 37 12.30 -4.17 -10.09
C ILE A 37 11.30 -4.35 -8.95
N VAL A 38 11.42 -5.48 -8.26
CA VAL A 38 10.63 -5.77 -7.05
C VAL A 38 11.19 -4.94 -5.92
N VAL A 39 10.35 -4.13 -5.29
CA VAL A 39 10.65 -3.26 -4.15
C VAL A 39 9.77 -3.63 -2.97
N ASP A 40 10.13 -3.20 -1.76
CA ASP A 40 9.37 -3.54 -0.55
C ASP A 40 8.01 -2.85 -0.54
N ARG A 41 7.99 -1.56 -0.88
CA ARG A 41 6.77 -0.73 -0.90
C ARG A 41 6.99 0.57 -1.66
N PHE A 42 5.90 1.17 -2.12
CA PHE A 42 5.89 2.55 -2.59
C PHE A 42 5.64 3.49 -1.40
N LEU A 43 6.40 4.60 -1.34
CA LEU A 43 6.23 5.64 -0.33
C LEU A 43 5.49 6.87 -0.88
N GLY A 44 5.09 6.84 -2.16
CA GLY A 44 4.43 7.93 -2.88
C GLY A 44 5.38 8.78 -3.71
N GLU A 45 4.83 9.78 -4.39
CA GLU A 45 5.57 10.80 -5.17
C GLU A 45 5.86 12.01 -4.29
N ARG A 46 7.08 12.53 -4.42
CA ARG A 46 7.51 13.74 -3.70
C ARG A 46 8.41 14.59 -4.58
N GLU A 47 8.29 15.90 -4.44
CA GLU A 47 9.28 16.82 -4.99
C GLU A 47 10.51 16.84 -4.08
N LEU A 48 11.68 16.61 -4.64
CA LEU A 48 12.94 16.54 -3.89
C LEU A 48 13.95 17.52 -4.46
N VAL A 49 14.69 18.18 -3.57
CA VAL A 49 15.86 18.97 -3.96
C VAL A 49 17.05 18.02 -4.08
N VAL A 50 17.39 17.71 -5.32
CA VAL A 50 18.49 16.80 -5.64
C VAL A 50 19.83 17.49 -5.37
N GLN A 51 20.71 16.81 -4.64
CA GLN A 51 22.05 17.25 -4.32
C GLN A 51 23.07 16.29 -4.94
N PRO A 52 24.07 16.78 -5.66
CA PRO A 52 25.14 15.92 -6.14
C PRO A 52 25.89 15.30 -4.97
N LEU A 53 26.36 14.08 -5.15
CA LEU A 53 27.21 13.42 -4.15
C LEU A 53 28.58 14.12 -4.08
N ASP A 54 29.22 14.07 -2.91
CA ASP A 54 30.54 14.64 -2.72
C ASP A 54 31.53 14.01 -3.71
N PRO A 55 32.28 14.82 -4.50
CA PRO A 55 33.25 14.31 -5.44
C PRO A 55 34.31 13.38 -4.82
N LEU A 56 34.58 13.50 -3.52
CA LEU A 56 35.49 12.63 -2.78
C LEU A 56 35.01 11.18 -2.70
N LEU A 57 33.71 10.94 -2.84
CA LEU A 57 33.14 9.59 -2.85
C LEU A 57 33.35 8.85 -4.18
N GLY A 58 33.83 9.60 -5.22
CA GLY A 58 33.90 9.04 -6.56
C GLY A 58 32.52 8.64 -7.10
N LYS A 59 32.50 7.83 -8.16
CA LYS A 59 31.25 7.31 -8.73
C LYS A 59 30.75 6.17 -7.86
N ILE A 60 29.60 6.37 -7.21
CA ILE A 60 28.88 5.29 -6.51
C ILE A 60 28.06 4.53 -7.55
N LYS A 61 28.19 3.22 -7.53
CA LYS A 61 27.49 2.32 -8.46
C LYS A 61 25.98 2.47 -8.29
N ASP A 62 25.26 2.57 -9.40
CA ASP A 62 23.80 2.62 -9.50
C ASP A 62 23.15 3.86 -8.83
N ILE A 63 23.95 4.85 -8.35
CA ILE A 63 23.44 6.04 -7.66
C ILE A 63 23.88 7.30 -8.42
N ALA A 64 22.89 8.16 -8.73
CA ALA A 64 23.10 9.44 -9.42
C ALA A 64 23.34 10.60 -8.45
N ALA A 65 22.60 10.65 -7.35
CA ALA A 65 22.60 11.78 -6.42
C ALA A 65 21.99 11.40 -5.07
N GLY A 66 21.95 12.35 -4.14
CA GLY A 66 21.19 12.28 -2.90
C GLY A 66 20.12 13.36 -2.82
N ALA A 67 19.19 13.22 -1.89
CA ALA A 67 18.23 14.24 -1.50
C ALA A 67 17.88 14.07 -0.02
N LEU A 68 17.21 15.07 0.55
CA LEU A 68 16.62 14.98 1.88
C LEU A 68 15.10 15.03 1.78
N LEU A 69 14.44 14.20 2.54
CA LEU A 69 12.99 14.29 2.75
C LEU A 69 12.67 15.45 3.71
N ASP A 70 11.39 15.82 3.81
CA ASP A 70 10.92 16.91 4.68
C ASP A 70 11.23 16.67 6.16
N ASP A 71 11.35 15.41 6.58
CA ASP A 71 11.72 15.00 7.93
C ASP A 71 13.24 14.97 8.17
N GLY A 72 14.04 15.37 7.16
CA GLY A 72 15.50 15.34 7.20
C GLY A 72 16.13 13.99 6.89
N SER A 73 15.34 12.96 6.61
CA SER A 73 15.86 11.65 6.23
C SER A 73 16.56 11.70 4.88
N PRO A 74 17.79 11.14 4.74
CA PRO A 74 18.49 11.09 3.46
C PRO A 74 17.90 10.00 2.56
N VAL A 75 17.77 10.30 1.28
CA VAL A 75 17.38 9.36 0.23
C VAL A 75 18.41 9.39 -0.89
N LEU A 76 18.58 8.27 -1.58
CA LEU A 76 19.46 8.14 -2.72
C LEU A 76 18.65 8.12 -4.02
N ILE A 77 19.12 8.87 -5.00
CA ILE A 77 18.52 8.91 -6.35
C ILE A 77 19.26 7.88 -7.20
N VAL A 78 18.52 6.93 -7.72
CA VAL A 78 19.07 5.83 -8.54
C VAL A 78 19.40 6.32 -9.94
N ASP A 79 20.57 5.93 -10.47
CA ASP A 79 20.92 6.05 -11.88
C ASP A 79 20.32 4.85 -12.64
N VAL A 80 19.25 5.08 -13.38
CA VAL A 80 18.50 4.02 -14.08
C VAL A 80 19.36 3.33 -15.13
N GLU A 81 20.21 4.06 -15.87
CA GLU A 81 21.06 3.47 -16.89
C GLU A 81 22.15 2.56 -16.29
N ASP A 82 22.79 3.01 -15.20
CA ASP A 82 23.77 2.20 -14.49
C ASP A 82 23.10 0.97 -13.86
N LEU A 83 21.91 1.14 -13.29
CA LEU A 83 21.13 0.05 -12.70
C LEU A 83 20.79 -1.02 -13.74
N LEU A 84 20.30 -0.63 -14.92
CA LEU A 84 20.01 -1.56 -16.02
C LEU A 84 21.26 -2.31 -16.49
N ARG A 85 22.41 -1.62 -16.57
CA ARG A 85 23.69 -2.26 -16.87
C ARG A 85 24.11 -3.27 -15.79
N SER A 86 23.90 -2.92 -14.53
CA SER A 86 24.16 -3.81 -13.38
C SER A 86 23.29 -5.04 -13.43
N ILE A 87 22.00 -4.89 -13.73
CA ILE A 87 21.04 -6.00 -13.90
C ILE A 87 21.49 -6.92 -15.04
N ALA A 88 21.83 -6.36 -16.21
CA ALA A 88 22.29 -7.13 -17.34
C ALA A 88 23.57 -7.93 -17.03
N LYS A 89 24.49 -7.36 -16.28
CA LYS A 89 25.71 -8.04 -15.84
C LYS A 89 25.41 -9.17 -14.84
N LEU A 90 24.57 -8.92 -13.84
CA LEU A 90 24.19 -9.95 -12.88
C LEU A 90 23.43 -11.10 -13.54
N ALA A 91 22.62 -10.79 -14.58
CA ALA A 91 21.94 -11.83 -15.38
C ALA A 91 22.92 -12.68 -16.16
N SER A 92 23.93 -12.05 -16.82
CA SER A 92 24.96 -12.77 -17.58
C SER A 92 25.86 -13.65 -16.70
N ASP A 93 26.11 -13.21 -15.47
CA ASP A 93 26.92 -13.92 -14.50
C ASP A 93 26.14 -15.05 -13.78
N GLY A 94 24.84 -15.24 -14.10
CA GLY A 94 23.99 -16.24 -13.47
C GLY A 94 23.74 -15.98 -11.97
N ARG A 95 23.93 -14.74 -11.52
CA ARG A 95 23.81 -14.34 -10.10
C ARG A 95 22.44 -13.78 -9.74
N LEU A 96 21.55 -13.59 -10.71
CA LEU A 96 20.16 -13.23 -10.44
C LEU A 96 19.38 -14.51 -10.13
N ALA A 97 19.00 -14.69 -8.88
CA ALA A 97 17.90 -15.59 -8.57
C ALA A 97 16.61 -14.94 -9.08
N ALA A 98 15.77 -15.70 -9.80
CA ALA A 98 14.41 -15.22 -10.04
C ALA A 98 13.78 -14.94 -8.67
N PRO A 99 13.06 -13.80 -8.51
CA PRO A 99 12.24 -13.60 -7.32
C PRO A 99 11.43 -14.88 -7.15
N GLU A 100 11.42 -15.44 -5.95
CA GLU A 100 10.62 -16.64 -5.72
C GLU A 100 9.21 -16.39 -6.26
N PRO A 101 8.65 -17.30 -7.07
CA PRO A 101 7.27 -17.16 -7.48
C PRO A 101 6.48 -16.97 -6.19
N VAL A 102 5.77 -15.85 -6.08
CA VAL A 102 4.77 -15.73 -5.03
C VAL A 102 3.91 -16.97 -5.18
N ALA A 103 4.08 -17.94 -4.29
CA ALA A 103 3.15 -19.05 -4.19
C ALA A 103 1.79 -18.37 -4.19
N ALA A 104 0.93 -18.73 -5.17
CA ALA A 104 -0.44 -18.21 -5.24
C ALA A 104 -0.93 -18.18 -3.80
N PRO A 105 -1.46 -17.06 -3.31
CA PRO A 105 -1.63 -16.87 -1.90
C PRO A 105 -2.24 -18.15 -1.37
N GLU A 106 -1.40 -18.98 -0.70
CA GLU A 106 -1.96 -19.96 0.19
C GLU A 106 -2.82 -19.06 1.05
N THR A 107 -4.11 -19.08 0.76
CA THR A 107 -5.08 -18.39 1.56
C THR A 107 -4.59 -18.58 2.98
N ARG A 108 -4.08 -17.50 3.61
CA ARG A 108 -3.78 -17.50 5.04
C ARG A 108 -5.14 -17.79 5.66
N ARG A 109 -5.51 -19.08 5.61
CA ARG A 109 -6.72 -19.60 6.21
C ARG A 109 -6.59 -19.29 7.69
N GLY A 110 -7.16 -18.18 8.09
CA GLY A 110 -7.27 -17.90 9.49
C GLY A 110 -7.32 -16.45 9.95
N ARG A 111 -6.93 -15.44 9.18
CA ARG A 111 -7.08 -14.04 9.61
C ARG A 111 -7.82 -13.23 8.57
N LYS A 112 -8.84 -12.51 9.01
CA LYS A 112 -9.59 -11.59 8.15
C LYS A 112 -8.75 -10.36 7.85
N ARG A 113 -8.76 -9.94 6.58
CA ARG A 113 -8.00 -8.79 6.08
C ARG A 113 -8.87 -7.56 5.99
N VAL A 114 -8.39 -6.48 6.58
CA VAL A 114 -9.07 -5.18 6.60
C VAL A 114 -8.19 -4.15 5.90
N LEU A 115 -8.75 -3.40 4.96
CA LEU A 115 -8.11 -2.23 4.37
C LEU A 115 -8.58 -0.98 5.12
N VAL A 116 -7.65 -0.19 5.65
CA VAL A 116 -7.91 1.10 6.30
C VAL A 116 -7.48 2.23 5.38
N VAL A 117 -8.40 3.11 5.02
CA VAL A 117 -8.21 4.22 4.08
C VAL A 117 -8.51 5.54 4.79
N ASP A 118 -7.48 6.33 5.08
CA ASP A 118 -7.60 7.62 5.77
C ASP A 118 -6.40 8.51 5.40
N ASP A 119 -6.58 9.78 5.12
CA ASP A 119 -5.49 10.69 4.75
C ASP A 119 -4.63 11.11 5.96
N SER A 120 -5.22 11.09 7.16
CA SER A 120 -4.52 11.35 8.40
C SER A 120 -3.65 10.18 8.84
N LEU A 121 -2.34 10.35 8.81
CA LEU A 121 -1.39 9.34 9.29
C LEU A 121 -1.71 8.88 10.72
N THR A 122 -2.08 9.83 11.59
CA THR A 122 -2.35 9.55 13.01
C THR A 122 -3.59 8.68 13.18
N VAL A 123 -4.67 9.00 12.47
CA VAL A 123 -5.93 8.25 12.54
C VAL A 123 -5.73 6.85 11.94
N ARG A 124 -5.14 6.79 10.75
CA ARG A 124 -4.84 5.54 10.05
C ARG A 124 -3.99 4.57 10.90
N GLU A 125 -2.94 5.08 11.57
CA GLU A 125 -2.12 4.27 12.46
C GLU A 125 -2.86 3.84 13.73
N LEU A 126 -3.76 4.68 14.27
CA LEU A 126 -4.58 4.32 15.42
C LEU A 126 -5.54 3.17 15.06
N GLU A 127 -6.28 3.31 13.96
CA GLU A 127 -7.21 2.28 13.47
C GLU A 127 -6.48 0.98 13.18
N ARG A 128 -5.31 1.06 12.49
CA ARG A 128 -4.47 -0.11 12.22
C ARG A 128 -4.06 -0.82 13.51
N LYS A 129 -3.51 -0.09 14.48
CA LYS A 129 -3.04 -0.67 15.75
C LYS A 129 -4.18 -1.35 16.50
N LEU A 130 -5.34 -0.72 16.52
CA LEU A 130 -6.52 -1.26 17.18
C LEU A 130 -6.96 -2.58 16.55
N LEU A 131 -7.11 -2.63 15.23
CA LEU A 131 -7.55 -3.82 14.51
C LEU A 131 -6.49 -4.95 14.55
N VAL A 132 -5.21 -4.61 14.43
CA VAL A 132 -4.11 -5.58 14.59
C VAL A 132 -4.10 -6.18 16.00
N HIS A 133 -4.34 -5.37 17.03
CA HIS A 133 -4.44 -5.85 18.42
C HIS A 133 -5.55 -6.90 18.59
N HIS A 134 -6.66 -6.75 17.85
CA HIS A 134 -7.76 -7.70 17.84
C HIS A 134 -7.57 -8.87 16.84
N GLY A 135 -6.40 -8.98 16.23
CA GLY A 135 -5.99 -10.14 15.44
C GLY A 135 -6.28 -10.06 13.95
N TYR A 136 -6.82 -8.95 13.43
CA TYR A 136 -7.01 -8.71 12.00
C TYR A 136 -5.68 -8.46 11.30
N ASP A 137 -5.60 -8.84 10.02
CA ASP A 137 -4.51 -8.45 9.12
C ASP A 137 -4.88 -7.12 8.45
N VAL A 138 -4.09 -6.07 8.66
CA VAL A 138 -4.48 -4.71 8.27
C VAL A 138 -3.49 -4.13 7.27
N GLU A 139 -4.02 -3.72 6.13
CA GLU A 139 -3.32 -2.93 5.12
C GLU A 139 -3.84 -1.48 5.14
N MET A 140 -3.01 -0.52 4.74
CA MET A 140 -3.34 0.90 4.80
C MET A 140 -3.23 1.56 3.44
N ALA A 141 -4.14 2.49 3.17
CA ALA A 141 -4.11 3.38 2.01
C ALA A 141 -4.24 4.84 2.46
N VAL A 142 -3.62 5.75 1.73
CA VAL A 142 -3.51 7.17 2.13
C VAL A 142 -4.64 8.03 1.62
N ASP A 143 -5.47 7.55 0.71
CA ASP A 143 -6.68 8.19 0.17
C ASP A 143 -7.53 7.21 -0.63
N GLY A 144 -8.67 7.68 -1.15
CA GLY A 144 -9.60 6.83 -1.89
C GLY A 144 -9.02 6.22 -3.17
N MET A 145 -8.13 6.92 -3.88
CA MET A 145 -7.51 6.39 -5.09
C MET A 145 -6.54 5.25 -4.78
N ASP A 146 -5.73 5.40 -3.72
CA ASP A 146 -4.84 4.37 -3.22
C ASP A 146 -5.64 3.17 -2.69
N GLY A 147 -6.72 3.45 -1.94
CA GLY A 147 -7.69 2.46 -1.48
C GLY A 147 -8.35 1.69 -2.62
N TRP A 148 -8.77 2.38 -3.69
CA TRP A 148 -9.32 1.75 -4.88
C TRP A 148 -8.33 0.81 -5.56
N ASN A 149 -7.07 1.22 -5.69
CA ASN A 149 -6.02 0.37 -6.26
C ASN A 149 -5.75 -0.85 -5.38
N ALA A 150 -5.71 -0.68 -4.06
CA ALA A 150 -5.49 -1.76 -3.11
C ALA A 150 -6.64 -2.79 -3.14
N VAL A 151 -7.90 -2.35 -3.09
CA VAL A 151 -9.05 -3.26 -3.07
C VAL A 151 -9.16 -4.08 -4.36
N ARG A 152 -8.80 -3.50 -5.51
CA ARG A 152 -8.72 -4.21 -6.81
C ARG A 152 -7.61 -5.25 -6.86
N ALA A 153 -6.53 -5.08 -6.11
CA ALA A 153 -5.50 -6.11 -5.96
C ALA A 153 -6.05 -7.33 -5.18
N GLY A 154 -7.15 -7.17 -4.48
CA GLY A 154 -7.99 -8.24 -3.95
C GLY A 154 -7.66 -8.71 -2.53
N GLY A 155 -8.58 -9.50 -1.98
CA GLY A 155 -8.38 -10.27 -0.77
C GLY A 155 -8.72 -9.57 0.54
N PHE A 156 -9.52 -8.50 0.52
CA PHE A 156 -10.03 -7.86 1.74
C PHE A 156 -11.42 -8.37 2.11
N ASP A 157 -11.62 -8.60 3.41
CA ASP A 157 -12.91 -8.96 3.99
C ASP A 157 -13.71 -7.72 4.38
N LEU A 158 -13.04 -6.56 4.58
CA LEU A 158 -13.66 -5.28 4.92
C LEU A 158 -12.77 -4.13 4.43
N VAL A 159 -13.42 -3.04 4.00
CA VAL A 159 -12.79 -1.73 3.82
C VAL A 159 -13.32 -0.77 4.87
N VAL A 160 -12.44 -0.09 5.60
CA VAL A 160 -12.73 1.00 6.52
C VAL A 160 -12.22 2.27 5.87
N THR A 161 -13.07 3.28 5.66
CA THR A 161 -12.67 4.51 4.95
C THR A 161 -13.14 5.76 5.65
N ASP A 162 -12.28 6.80 5.67
CA ASP A 162 -12.75 8.16 5.96
C ASP A 162 -13.57 8.72 4.78
N VAL A 163 -14.32 9.80 5.02
CA VAL A 163 -15.06 10.52 3.97
C VAL A 163 -14.19 11.57 3.30
N ASP A 164 -13.56 12.44 4.09
CA ASP A 164 -12.87 13.63 3.59
C ASP A 164 -11.40 13.34 3.29
N MET A 165 -11.13 12.89 2.08
CA MET A 165 -9.79 12.59 1.61
C MET A 165 -9.49 13.30 0.28
N PRO A 166 -8.22 13.62 -0.01
CA PRO A 166 -7.82 14.20 -1.28
C PRO A 166 -7.97 13.19 -2.43
N ARG A 167 -7.96 13.66 -3.66
CA ARG A 167 -8.01 12.91 -4.93
C ARG A 167 -9.32 12.13 -5.15
N MET A 168 -9.76 11.34 -4.20
CA MET A 168 -11.00 10.57 -4.21
C MET A 168 -11.55 10.52 -2.78
N ASP A 169 -12.77 10.96 -2.58
CA ASP A 169 -13.42 10.89 -1.28
C ASP A 169 -13.93 9.46 -0.95
N GLY A 170 -14.22 9.22 0.33
CA GLY A 170 -14.65 7.89 0.77
C GLY A 170 -16.02 7.48 0.22
N ILE A 171 -16.93 8.43 -0.06
CA ILE A 171 -18.24 8.13 -0.65
C ILE A 171 -18.09 7.68 -2.09
N GLU A 172 -17.17 8.30 -2.83
CA GLU A 172 -16.82 7.90 -4.19
C GLU A 172 -16.20 6.50 -4.19
N LEU A 173 -15.27 6.23 -3.27
CA LEU A 173 -14.66 4.91 -3.09
C LEU A 173 -15.73 3.84 -2.81
N VAL A 174 -16.66 4.08 -1.86
CA VAL A 174 -17.79 3.18 -1.58
C VAL A 174 -18.59 2.90 -2.84
N SER A 175 -18.93 3.95 -3.60
CA SER A 175 -19.73 3.83 -4.82
C SER A 175 -19.02 2.98 -5.89
N LEU A 176 -17.70 3.10 -6.02
CA LEU A 176 -16.92 2.31 -6.96
C LEU A 176 -16.89 0.84 -6.55
N ILE A 177 -16.62 0.53 -5.28
CA ILE A 177 -16.58 -0.84 -4.76
C ILE A 177 -17.96 -1.51 -4.93
N THR A 178 -19.03 -0.82 -4.57
CA THR A 178 -20.40 -1.36 -4.63
C THR A 178 -20.87 -1.64 -6.06
N ARG A 179 -20.42 -0.85 -7.04
CA ARG A 179 -20.79 -1.02 -8.45
C ARG A 179 -19.93 -2.06 -9.17
N ASP A 180 -18.78 -2.40 -8.65
CA ASP A 180 -17.91 -3.40 -9.25
C ASP A 180 -18.44 -4.82 -8.98
N PRO A 181 -18.69 -5.63 -10.02
CA PRO A 181 -19.25 -6.99 -9.86
C PRO A 181 -18.39 -7.94 -9.00
N GLU A 182 -17.07 -7.75 -8.97
CA GLU A 182 -16.13 -8.61 -8.25
C GLU A 182 -15.94 -8.14 -6.80
N LEU A 183 -16.09 -6.83 -6.54
CA LEU A 183 -15.81 -6.20 -5.26
C LEU A 183 -17.06 -5.93 -4.41
N ARG A 184 -18.26 -5.89 -5.01
CA ARG A 184 -19.52 -5.54 -4.33
C ARG A 184 -19.88 -6.41 -3.14
N ALA A 185 -19.26 -7.58 -3.00
CA ALA A 185 -19.44 -8.47 -1.86
C ALA A 185 -18.59 -8.06 -0.65
N THR A 186 -17.57 -7.21 -0.85
CA THR A 186 -16.73 -6.69 0.22
C THR A 186 -17.46 -5.55 0.92
N PRO A 187 -17.83 -5.70 2.20
CA PRO A 187 -18.47 -4.63 2.94
C PRO A 187 -17.54 -3.42 3.10
N VAL A 188 -18.12 -2.22 3.07
CA VAL A 188 -17.39 -0.98 3.32
C VAL A 188 -17.99 -0.28 4.53
N MET A 189 -17.17 0.07 5.50
CA MET A 189 -17.53 0.88 6.65
C MET A 189 -16.93 2.28 6.51
N ILE A 190 -17.77 3.29 6.67
CA ILE A 190 -17.32 4.68 6.75
C ILE A 190 -17.06 5.05 8.22
N VAL A 191 -15.92 5.72 8.47
CA VAL A 191 -15.56 6.27 9.78
C VAL A 191 -15.20 7.75 9.59
N SER A 192 -16.05 8.68 10.06
CA SER A 192 -15.90 10.10 9.75
C SER A 192 -16.19 11.01 10.94
N TYR A 193 -15.63 12.23 10.93
CA TYR A 193 -16.00 13.29 11.88
C TYR A 193 -17.36 13.93 11.56
N LYS A 194 -17.94 13.66 10.37
CA LYS A 194 -19.24 14.17 10.01
C LYS A 194 -20.35 13.38 10.72
N ASP A 195 -21.08 14.06 11.59
CA ASP A 195 -22.11 13.47 12.45
C ASP A 195 -23.55 13.82 12.01
N ARG A 196 -23.71 14.59 10.91
CA ARG A 196 -25.02 15.00 10.41
C ARG A 196 -25.75 13.81 9.79
N ASP A 197 -27.06 13.74 10.01
CA ASP A 197 -27.92 12.71 9.42
C ASP A 197 -27.83 12.69 7.88
N GLU A 198 -27.61 13.83 7.25
CA GLU A 198 -27.44 13.96 5.79
C GLU A 198 -26.17 13.23 5.29
N ASP A 199 -25.04 13.44 5.98
CA ASP A 199 -23.76 12.80 5.62
C ASP A 199 -23.86 11.28 5.81
N ARG A 200 -24.48 10.84 6.90
CA ARG A 200 -24.74 9.44 7.15
C ARG A 200 -25.61 8.81 6.07
N ARG A 201 -26.71 9.48 5.67
CA ARG A 201 -27.58 9.02 4.58
C ARG A 201 -26.80 8.89 3.27
N ARG A 202 -26.02 9.91 2.91
CA ARG A 202 -25.21 9.87 1.70
C ARG A 202 -24.26 8.69 1.65
N GLY A 203 -23.58 8.39 2.76
CA GLY A 203 -22.70 7.23 2.86
C GLY A 203 -23.44 5.91 2.70
N LEU A 204 -24.57 5.74 3.36
CA LEU A 204 -25.39 4.53 3.26
C LEU A 204 -26.05 4.38 1.88
N ASP A 205 -26.52 5.47 1.29
CA ASP A 205 -27.11 5.49 -0.08
C ASP A 205 -26.04 5.15 -1.15
N ALA A 206 -24.78 5.47 -0.89
CA ALA A 206 -23.67 5.07 -1.74
C ALA A 206 -23.36 3.55 -1.66
N GLY A 207 -23.88 2.86 -0.65
CA GLY A 207 -23.75 1.43 -0.45
C GLY A 207 -22.82 1.03 0.71
N ALA A 208 -22.45 1.97 1.61
CA ALA A 208 -21.73 1.60 2.83
C ALA A 208 -22.57 0.66 3.71
N ALA A 209 -21.95 -0.40 4.21
CA ALA A 209 -22.59 -1.35 5.12
C ALA A 209 -22.76 -0.78 6.52
N TYR A 210 -21.90 0.15 6.92
CA TYR A 210 -21.93 0.80 8.23
C TYR A 210 -21.37 2.23 8.16
N TYR A 211 -21.85 3.11 9.04
CA TYR A 211 -21.34 4.47 9.19
C TYR A 211 -21.10 4.77 10.66
N LEU A 212 -19.85 5.02 11.03
CA LEU A 212 -19.41 5.34 12.38
C LEU A 212 -18.92 6.78 12.44
N THR A 213 -19.32 7.55 13.46
CA THR A 213 -18.81 8.89 13.71
C THR A 213 -17.58 8.86 14.61
N LYS A 214 -16.50 9.53 14.19
CA LYS A 214 -15.24 9.63 14.96
C LYS A 214 -15.42 10.36 16.31
N GLY A 215 -16.48 11.17 16.48
CA GLY A 215 -16.84 11.80 17.75
C GLY A 215 -17.34 10.81 18.82
N SER A 216 -17.83 9.65 18.40
CA SER A 216 -18.22 8.55 19.26
C SER A 216 -17.17 7.42 19.29
N PHE A 217 -15.95 7.75 18.87
CA PHE A 217 -14.86 6.80 18.70
C PHE A 217 -14.33 6.36 20.06
N HIS A 218 -14.93 5.31 20.61
CA HIS A 218 -14.31 4.50 21.63
C HIS A 218 -13.74 3.27 20.93
N ASP A 219 -12.54 2.88 21.29
CA ASP A 219 -11.82 1.73 20.69
C ASP A 219 -12.72 0.50 20.52
N GLU A 220 -13.58 0.23 21.48
CA GLU A 220 -14.55 -0.86 21.48
C GLU A 220 -15.63 -0.73 20.39
N THR A 221 -16.05 0.49 20.03
CA THR A 221 -17.13 0.71 19.05
C THR A 221 -16.70 0.36 17.63
N LEU A 222 -15.47 0.73 17.24
CA LEU A 222 -14.92 0.37 15.94
C LEU A 222 -14.78 -1.14 15.82
N VAL A 223 -14.17 -1.76 16.84
CA VAL A 223 -13.93 -3.21 16.83
C VAL A 223 -15.24 -3.98 16.78
N GLN A 224 -16.25 -3.56 17.59
CA GLN A 224 -17.55 -4.20 17.56
C GLN A 224 -18.23 -4.10 16.20
N ALA A 225 -18.17 -2.93 15.54
CA ALA A 225 -18.72 -2.76 14.20
C ALA A 225 -18.00 -3.65 13.16
N VAL A 226 -16.69 -3.82 13.27
CA VAL A 226 -15.93 -4.74 12.43
C VAL A 226 -16.33 -6.19 12.68
N VAL A 227 -16.49 -6.59 13.95
CA VAL A 227 -16.97 -7.94 14.33
C VAL A 227 -18.37 -8.19 13.79
N ASP A 228 -19.27 -7.20 13.86
CA ASP A 228 -20.64 -7.33 13.36
C ASP A 228 -20.69 -7.50 11.84
N LEU A 229 -19.77 -6.86 11.10
CA LEU A 229 -19.71 -6.92 9.64
C LEU A 229 -19.03 -8.18 9.12
N ILE A 230 -17.91 -8.56 9.69
CA ILE A 230 -17.09 -9.66 9.17
C ILE A 230 -16.80 -10.77 10.17
N GLY A 231 -17.29 -10.64 11.43
CA GLY A 231 -17.03 -11.57 12.51
C GLY A 231 -15.64 -11.43 13.12
N GLU A 232 -15.32 -12.22 14.14
CA GLU A 232 -14.01 -12.22 14.80
C GLU A 232 -12.86 -12.52 13.84
N ALA A 233 -11.66 -12.04 14.17
CA ALA A 233 -10.47 -12.14 13.31
C ALA A 233 -10.01 -13.57 13.01
N ARG A 234 -10.40 -14.53 13.84
CA ARG A 234 -10.15 -15.98 13.65
C ARG A 234 -11.45 -16.72 13.52
N SER A 235 -11.58 -17.50 12.47
CA SER A 235 -12.55 -18.59 12.33
C SER A 235 -11.85 -19.90 12.65
#